data_73e8510f745dac1e41292c1a2428848e
#
_entry.id   73e8510f745dac1e41292c1a2428848e
#
_cell.length_a   1.000
_cell.length_b   1.000
_cell.length_c   1.000
_cell.angle_alpha   90.00
_cell.angle_beta   90.00
_cell.angle_gamma   90.00
#
_symmetry.space_group_name_H-M   'P 1'
#
loop_
_entity.id
_entity.type
_entity.pdbx_description
1 polymer ?
#
loop_
_entity_poly.entity_id
_entity_poly.type
_entity_poly.pdbx_seq_one_letter_code
_entity_poly.pdbx_strand_id
1 'polypeptide(L)'
;MIIVDNITKYYKVHGKRNVLFEKLSFTLNSGGRLAVLGPNGVGKSTLLRLLCDVERPNEGVITRTGTMSWPIGLTSGFINNLTGRENIRFICRLFSCSSAEQELKIKFVEDFAEVGNYFDMLVSTYSSGMVSRLAFGMSMAFDFDYYVIDETLAVGDSYFRQKCFDLFKDKAADKGIIMVSHDMETVKQFCNQAIYLNKQQLFFYHQIDDAIDLYSRAS
;
A
#
# COMPACT_ATOMS: atom_id res chain seq x y z
N MET A 1 2.00 13.37 9.01
CA MET A 1 3.21 12.95 9.74
C MET A 1 2.96 11.60 10.40
N ILE A 2 3.94 10.70 10.36
CA ILE A 2 3.89 9.40 11.04
C ILE A 2 5.07 9.34 11.99
N ILE A 3 4.80 9.09 13.28
CA ILE A 3 5.83 8.93 14.32
C ILE A 3 5.75 7.50 14.83
N VAL A 4 6.81 6.76 14.68
CA VAL A 4 7.01 5.42 15.23
C VAL A 4 7.94 5.55 16.43
N ASP A 5 7.46 5.20 17.60
CA ASP A 5 8.21 5.36 18.86
C ASP A 5 8.36 4.03 19.60
N ASN A 6 9.60 3.53 19.65
CA ASN A 6 10.04 2.34 20.38
C ASN A 6 9.17 1.10 20.15
N ILE A 7 8.69 0.89 18.90
CA ILE A 7 7.83 -0.27 18.62
C ILE A 7 8.62 -1.57 18.66
N THR A 8 8.04 -2.56 19.33
CA THR A 8 8.48 -3.95 19.31
C THR A 8 7.37 -4.82 18.73
N LYS A 9 7.73 -5.70 17.80
CA LYS A 9 6.78 -6.65 17.21
C LYS A 9 7.34 -8.06 17.25
N TYR A 10 6.57 -8.97 17.83
CA TYR A 10 6.86 -10.41 17.83
C TYR A 10 5.60 -11.23 17.65
N TYR A 11 5.76 -12.43 17.14
CA TYR A 11 4.73 -13.47 17.11
C TYR A 11 5.09 -14.62 18.04
N LYS A 12 4.08 -15.25 18.66
CA LYS A 12 4.29 -16.47 19.44
C LYS A 12 4.13 -17.68 18.52
N VAL A 13 5.20 -18.43 18.32
CA VAL A 13 5.24 -19.67 17.54
C VAL A 13 5.67 -20.79 18.47
N HIS A 14 4.84 -21.79 18.68
CA HIS A 14 5.09 -22.91 19.61
C HIS A 14 5.55 -22.45 21.02
N GLY A 15 4.91 -21.39 21.54
CA GLY A 15 5.21 -20.82 22.87
C GLY A 15 6.49 -19.98 22.96
N LYS A 16 7.29 -19.89 21.90
CA LYS A 16 8.49 -19.04 21.83
C LYS A 16 8.17 -17.72 21.11
N ARG A 17 8.81 -16.64 21.57
CA ARG A 17 8.70 -15.33 20.88
C ARG A 17 9.60 -15.33 19.65
N ASN A 18 9.03 -15.11 18.49
CA ASN A 18 9.74 -14.81 17.26
C ASN A 18 9.68 -13.29 17.04
N VAL A 19 10.77 -12.60 17.39
CA VAL A 19 10.85 -11.13 17.34
C VAL A 19 11.18 -10.72 15.90
N LEU A 20 10.34 -9.86 15.33
CA LEU A 20 10.57 -9.24 14.01
C LEU A 20 11.29 -7.90 14.14
N PHE A 21 10.82 -7.06 15.07
CA PHE A 21 11.40 -5.74 15.35
C PHE A 21 11.53 -5.53 16.85
N GLU A 22 12.59 -4.86 17.23
CA GLU A 22 12.84 -4.49 18.62
C GLU A 22 13.20 -3.01 18.70
N LYS A 23 12.36 -2.23 19.44
CA LYS A 23 12.55 -0.80 19.73
C LYS A 23 12.79 0.06 18.49
N LEU A 24 12.04 -0.19 17.41
CA LEU A 24 12.12 0.62 16.21
C LEU A 24 11.55 2.03 16.44
N SER A 25 12.30 3.04 16.04
CA SER A 25 11.86 4.44 16.09
C SER A 25 12.28 5.18 14.83
N PHE A 26 11.33 5.89 14.22
CA PHE A 26 11.59 6.81 13.13
C PHE A 26 10.42 7.78 12.95
N THR A 27 10.66 8.86 12.22
CA THR A 27 9.61 9.83 11.87
C THR A 27 9.57 10.03 10.36
N LEU A 28 8.37 9.94 9.80
CA LEU A 28 8.08 10.31 8.42
C LEU A 28 7.26 11.60 8.43
N ASN A 29 7.83 12.67 7.90
CA ASN A 29 7.15 13.97 7.82
C ASN A 29 5.95 13.92 6.86
N SER A 30 5.07 14.91 6.94
CA SER A 30 3.97 15.07 5.97
C SER A 30 4.51 15.15 4.56
N GLY A 31 3.88 14.41 3.63
CA GLY A 31 4.35 14.30 2.26
C GLY A 31 5.64 13.48 2.08
N GLY A 32 6.17 12.88 3.16
CA GLY A 32 7.37 12.04 3.10
C GLY A 32 7.15 10.79 2.23
N ARG A 33 8.15 10.42 1.44
CA ARG A 33 8.12 9.33 0.47
C ARG A 33 9.17 8.29 0.84
N LEU A 34 8.72 7.20 1.45
CA LEU A 34 9.54 6.22 2.13
C LEU A 34 9.52 4.87 1.40
N ALA A 35 10.67 4.37 1.01
CA ALA A 35 10.85 2.97 0.62
C ALA A 35 11.15 2.10 1.84
N VAL A 36 10.61 0.88 1.86
CA VAL A 36 10.94 -0.15 2.85
C VAL A 36 11.63 -1.30 2.13
N LEU A 37 12.93 -1.40 2.34
CA LEU A 37 13.83 -2.36 1.69
C LEU A 37 14.28 -3.43 2.69
N GLY A 38 14.73 -4.56 2.17
CA GLY A 38 15.28 -5.65 2.99
C GLY A 38 14.95 -7.04 2.42
N PRO A 39 15.58 -8.10 2.95
CA PRO A 39 15.37 -9.48 2.49
C PRO A 39 13.93 -9.94 2.61
N ASN A 40 13.58 -11.01 1.89
CA ASN A 40 12.28 -11.64 2.04
C ASN A 40 12.12 -12.24 3.45
N GLY A 41 10.89 -12.11 4.00
CA GLY A 41 10.57 -12.62 5.34
C GLY A 41 11.08 -11.74 6.50
N VAL A 42 11.78 -10.63 6.25
CA VAL A 42 12.33 -9.77 7.33
C VAL A 42 11.24 -8.95 8.06
N GLY A 43 10.00 -8.89 7.52
CA GLY A 43 8.88 -8.21 8.15
C GLY A 43 8.41 -6.93 7.45
N LYS A 44 8.80 -6.68 6.19
CA LYS A 44 8.37 -5.49 5.42
C LYS A 44 6.85 -5.31 5.41
N SER A 45 6.11 -6.34 5.00
CA SER A 45 4.63 -6.27 4.98
C SER A 45 4.02 -6.20 6.39
N THR A 46 4.70 -6.73 7.42
CA THR A 46 4.28 -6.53 8.82
C THR A 46 4.43 -5.07 9.23
N LEU A 47 5.55 -4.42 8.84
CA LEU A 47 5.74 -2.99 9.11
C LEU A 47 4.65 -2.17 8.40
N LEU A 48 4.32 -2.47 7.14
CA LEU A 48 3.21 -1.80 6.45
C LEU A 48 1.88 -1.97 7.20
N ARG A 49 1.54 -3.19 7.65
CA ARG A 49 0.31 -3.42 8.42
C ARG A 49 0.28 -2.65 9.74
N LEU A 50 1.43 -2.52 10.41
CA LEU A 50 1.56 -1.69 11.61
C LEU A 50 1.36 -0.20 11.27
N LEU A 51 1.95 0.29 10.18
CA LEU A 51 1.80 1.68 9.74
C LEU A 51 0.36 2.00 9.30
N CYS A 52 -0.35 1.05 8.69
CA CYS A 52 -1.76 1.20 8.28
C CYS A 52 -2.78 0.95 9.39
N ASP A 53 -2.37 0.69 10.64
CA ASP A 53 -3.25 0.33 11.77
C ASP A 53 -4.08 -0.95 11.57
N VAL A 54 -3.69 -1.78 10.63
CA VAL A 54 -4.26 -3.12 10.41
C VAL A 54 -3.81 -4.08 11.52
N GLU A 55 -2.64 -3.81 12.08
CA GLU A 55 -2.03 -4.58 13.16
C GLU A 55 -1.44 -3.63 14.20
N ARG A 56 -1.39 -4.05 15.48
CA ARG A 56 -0.79 -3.27 16.55
C ARG A 56 0.59 -3.79 16.93
N PRO A 57 1.53 -2.93 17.32
CA PRO A 57 2.78 -3.36 17.93
C PRO A 57 2.50 -4.03 19.28
N ASN A 58 3.43 -4.88 19.73
CA ASN A 58 3.35 -5.49 21.07
C ASN A 58 3.77 -4.49 22.17
N GLU A 59 4.71 -3.58 21.82
CA GLU A 59 5.20 -2.51 22.68
C GLU A 59 5.45 -1.26 21.84
N GLY A 60 5.46 -0.09 22.47
CA GLY A 60 5.62 1.19 21.78
C GLY A 60 4.35 1.71 21.13
N VAL A 61 4.45 2.85 20.44
CA VAL A 61 3.29 3.56 19.87
C VAL A 61 3.60 4.04 18.45
N ILE A 62 2.57 4.01 17.59
CA ILE A 62 2.60 4.66 16.28
C ILE A 62 1.53 5.75 16.26
N THR A 63 1.97 7.00 16.11
CA THR A 63 1.08 8.16 15.98
C THR A 63 1.03 8.58 14.51
N ARG A 64 -0.18 8.80 13.98
CA ARG A 64 -0.41 9.17 12.59
C ARG A 64 -1.27 10.41 12.52
N THR A 65 -0.88 11.34 11.66
CA THR A 65 -1.74 12.47 11.25
C THR A 65 -2.03 12.34 9.77
N GLY A 66 -3.31 12.41 9.40
CA GLY A 66 -3.77 12.21 8.05
C GLY A 66 -4.26 10.78 7.76
N THR A 67 -4.88 10.63 6.61
CA THR A 67 -5.48 9.38 6.12
C THR A 67 -4.45 8.52 5.39
N MET A 68 -4.56 7.20 5.54
CA MET A 68 -3.71 6.24 4.83
C MET A 68 -4.56 5.35 3.95
N SER A 69 -4.06 5.07 2.74
CA SER A 69 -4.70 4.06 1.90
C SER A 69 -4.50 2.66 2.48
N TRP A 70 -5.37 1.74 2.13
CA TRP A 70 -5.00 0.32 2.13
C TRP A 70 -3.90 0.08 1.08
N PRO A 71 -3.17 -1.05 1.13
CA PRO A 71 -2.21 -1.37 0.08
C PRO A 71 -2.86 -1.35 -1.31
N ILE A 72 -2.31 -0.55 -2.22
CA ILE A 72 -2.87 -0.35 -3.56
C ILE A 72 -2.88 -1.69 -4.31
N GLY A 73 -4.00 -1.97 -5.00
CA GLY A 73 -4.16 -3.23 -5.72
C GLY A 73 -4.49 -4.44 -4.84
N LEU A 74 -4.74 -4.25 -3.54
CA LEU A 74 -5.14 -5.32 -2.63
C LEU A 74 -6.47 -5.95 -3.08
N THR A 75 -6.40 -7.19 -3.55
CA THR A 75 -7.56 -7.92 -4.09
C THR A 75 -8.36 -8.67 -3.01
N SER A 76 -7.78 -8.90 -1.84
CA SER A 76 -8.42 -9.66 -0.75
C SER A 76 -9.56 -8.91 -0.03
N GLY A 77 -9.77 -7.64 -0.34
CA GLY A 77 -10.83 -6.81 0.27
C GLY A 77 -12.20 -6.91 -0.42
N PHE A 78 -12.30 -7.62 -1.55
CA PHE A 78 -13.56 -7.75 -2.26
C PHE A 78 -14.48 -8.80 -1.64
N ILE A 79 -15.77 -8.48 -1.63
CA ILE A 79 -16.84 -9.44 -1.31
C ILE A 79 -17.21 -10.14 -2.61
N ASN A 80 -16.83 -11.41 -2.75
CA ASN A 80 -16.96 -12.17 -3.99
C ASN A 80 -18.40 -12.35 -4.46
N ASN A 81 -19.38 -12.33 -3.53
CA ASN A 81 -20.80 -12.44 -3.81
C ASN A 81 -21.49 -11.09 -4.12
N LEU A 82 -20.71 -10.04 -4.28
CA LEU A 82 -21.17 -8.74 -4.77
C LEU A 82 -20.59 -8.48 -6.15
N THR A 83 -21.27 -7.64 -6.93
CA THR A 83 -20.75 -7.12 -8.20
C THR A 83 -19.61 -6.14 -7.99
N GLY A 84 -18.86 -5.81 -9.03
CA GLY A 84 -17.84 -4.74 -8.97
C GLY A 84 -18.44 -3.42 -8.47
N ARG A 85 -19.57 -3.02 -9.05
CA ARG A 85 -20.34 -1.81 -8.67
C ARG A 85 -20.75 -1.84 -7.19
N GLU A 86 -21.27 -2.95 -6.69
CA GLU A 86 -21.72 -3.08 -5.31
C GLU A 86 -20.55 -3.04 -4.32
N ASN A 87 -19.41 -3.63 -4.67
CA ASN A 87 -18.18 -3.54 -3.87
C ASN A 87 -17.74 -2.09 -3.68
N ILE A 88 -17.72 -1.29 -4.76
CA ILE A 88 -17.34 0.12 -4.68
C ILE A 88 -18.36 0.89 -3.85
N ARG A 89 -19.66 0.64 -4.05
CA ARG A 89 -20.73 1.26 -3.25
C ARG A 89 -20.58 0.92 -1.76
N PHE A 90 -20.20 -0.31 -1.45
CA PHE A 90 -19.93 -0.73 -0.06
C PHE A 90 -18.78 0.08 0.56
N ILE A 91 -17.64 0.21 -0.13
CA ILE A 91 -16.52 1.01 0.35
C ILE A 91 -16.92 2.50 0.48
N CYS A 92 -17.65 3.06 -0.48
CA CYS A 92 -18.15 4.43 -0.38
C CYS A 92 -18.97 4.67 0.88
N ARG A 93 -19.80 3.69 1.29
CA ARG A 93 -20.58 3.77 2.54
C ARG A 93 -19.68 3.74 3.76
N LEU A 94 -18.64 2.90 3.79
CA LEU A 94 -17.66 2.87 4.88
C LEU A 94 -16.93 4.21 5.05
N PHE A 95 -16.68 4.90 3.95
CA PHE A 95 -16.06 6.24 3.94
C PHE A 95 -17.08 7.39 4.05
N SER A 96 -18.35 7.07 4.32
CA SER A 96 -19.43 8.06 4.49
C SER A 96 -19.58 9.02 3.30
N CYS A 97 -19.32 8.53 2.07
CA CYS A 97 -19.48 9.30 0.85
C CYS A 97 -20.97 9.67 0.64
N SER A 98 -21.24 10.88 0.22
CA SER A 98 -22.56 11.30 -0.26
C SER A 98 -23.00 10.52 -1.50
N SER A 99 -24.29 10.53 -1.83
CA SER A 99 -24.80 9.84 -3.02
C SER A 99 -24.12 10.35 -4.31
N ALA A 100 -23.86 11.64 -4.41
CA ALA A 100 -23.21 12.23 -5.58
C ALA A 100 -21.74 11.76 -5.69
N GLU A 101 -20.99 11.73 -4.59
CA GLU A 101 -19.61 11.20 -4.55
C GLU A 101 -19.57 9.72 -4.90
N GLN A 102 -20.55 8.95 -4.41
CA GLN A 102 -20.69 7.53 -4.74
C GLN A 102 -20.78 7.30 -6.24
N GLU A 103 -21.69 8.01 -6.92
CA GLU A 103 -21.89 7.86 -8.37
C GLU A 103 -20.63 8.27 -9.15
N LEU A 104 -19.95 9.35 -8.76
CA LEU A 104 -18.69 9.77 -9.38
C LEU A 104 -17.60 8.72 -9.23
N LYS A 105 -17.44 8.16 -8.02
CA LYS A 105 -16.41 7.13 -7.75
C LYS A 105 -16.72 5.82 -8.48
N ILE A 106 -17.98 5.39 -8.49
CA ILE A 106 -18.43 4.20 -9.23
C ILE A 106 -18.12 4.36 -10.72
N LYS A 107 -18.52 5.52 -11.31
CA LYS A 107 -18.25 5.79 -12.72
C LYS A 107 -16.75 5.83 -13.02
N PHE A 108 -15.96 6.48 -12.18
CA PHE A 108 -14.51 6.52 -12.34
C PHE A 108 -13.91 5.11 -12.38
N VAL A 109 -14.31 4.22 -11.44
CA VAL A 109 -13.77 2.86 -11.39
C VAL A 109 -14.23 2.01 -12.56
N GLU A 110 -15.49 2.15 -12.98
CA GLU A 110 -16.05 1.48 -14.16
C GLU A 110 -15.26 1.84 -15.43
N ASP A 111 -15.06 3.15 -15.66
CA ASP A 111 -14.33 3.66 -16.82
C ASP A 111 -12.84 3.28 -16.77
N PHE A 112 -12.23 3.28 -15.57
CA PHE A 112 -10.81 2.96 -15.40
C PHE A 112 -10.50 1.48 -15.55
N ALA A 113 -11.28 0.61 -14.89
CA ALA A 113 -10.98 -0.83 -14.80
C ALA A 113 -11.16 -1.56 -16.14
N GLU A 114 -11.95 -1.02 -17.07
CA GLU A 114 -12.17 -1.57 -18.41
C GLU A 114 -12.59 -3.06 -18.39
N VAL A 115 -13.45 -3.42 -17.43
CA VAL A 115 -13.96 -4.80 -17.29
C VAL A 115 -15.27 -5.01 -18.06
N GLY A 116 -15.80 -3.96 -18.71
CA GLY A 116 -17.01 -4.01 -19.52
C GLY A 116 -18.22 -4.52 -18.74
N ASN A 117 -19.03 -5.37 -19.36
CA ASN A 117 -20.26 -5.90 -18.74
C ASN A 117 -20.04 -6.69 -17.44
N TYR A 118 -18.82 -7.13 -17.18
CA TYR A 118 -18.50 -7.82 -15.92
C TYR A 118 -18.64 -6.91 -14.71
N PHE A 119 -18.58 -5.58 -14.88
CA PHE A 119 -18.71 -4.64 -13.77
C PHE A 119 -19.99 -4.85 -12.94
N ASP A 120 -21.07 -5.30 -13.59
CA ASP A 120 -22.35 -5.64 -12.97
C ASP A 120 -22.57 -7.14 -12.75
N MET A 121 -21.51 -7.96 -12.92
CA MET A 121 -21.48 -9.37 -12.56
C MET A 121 -20.76 -9.58 -11.23
N LEU A 122 -20.98 -10.73 -10.59
CA LEU A 122 -20.33 -11.09 -9.32
C LEU A 122 -18.81 -11.14 -9.47
N VAL A 123 -18.07 -10.58 -8.52
CA VAL A 123 -16.59 -10.59 -8.53
C VAL A 123 -16.04 -12.02 -8.55
N SER A 124 -16.78 -13.01 -8.02
CA SER A 124 -16.42 -14.43 -8.14
C SER A 124 -16.29 -14.95 -9.57
N THR A 125 -16.84 -14.24 -10.56
CA THR A 125 -16.75 -14.61 -11.98
C THR A 125 -15.60 -13.93 -12.72
N TYR A 126 -14.86 -13.05 -12.04
CA TYR A 126 -13.77 -12.29 -12.66
C TYR A 126 -12.50 -13.12 -12.81
N SER A 127 -11.73 -12.84 -13.87
CA SER A 127 -10.35 -13.29 -13.92
C SER A 127 -9.48 -12.53 -12.90
N SER A 128 -8.32 -13.10 -12.55
CA SER A 128 -7.37 -12.41 -11.64
C SER A 128 -6.96 -11.02 -12.15
N GLY A 129 -6.78 -10.88 -13.47
CA GLY A 129 -6.49 -9.59 -14.08
C GLY A 129 -7.63 -8.57 -13.92
N MET A 130 -8.89 -8.99 -14.07
CA MET A 130 -10.06 -8.12 -13.86
C MET A 130 -10.18 -7.69 -12.40
N VAL A 131 -9.96 -8.61 -11.46
CA VAL A 131 -9.96 -8.29 -10.03
C VAL A 131 -8.88 -7.27 -9.71
N SER A 132 -7.67 -7.44 -10.26
CA SER A 132 -6.57 -6.50 -10.05
C SER A 132 -6.83 -5.12 -10.64
N ARG A 133 -7.43 -5.04 -11.84
CA ARG A 133 -7.84 -3.77 -12.48
C ARG A 133 -8.88 -3.04 -11.63
N LEU A 134 -9.89 -3.77 -11.14
CA LEU A 134 -10.93 -3.23 -10.26
C LEU A 134 -10.33 -2.73 -8.93
N ALA A 135 -9.42 -3.51 -8.32
CA ALA A 135 -8.77 -3.17 -7.05
C ALA A 135 -7.93 -1.90 -7.16
N PHE A 136 -7.17 -1.77 -8.24
CA PHE A 136 -6.38 -0.57 -8.48
C PHE A 136 -7.28 0.65 -8.69
N GLY A 137 -8.28 0.56 -9.58
CA GLY A 137 -9.24 1.64 -9.83
C GLY A 137 -9.96 2.07 -8.56
N MET A 138 -10.41 1.10 -7.74
CA MET A 138 -11.03 1.38 -6.44
C MET A 138 -10.07 2.14 -5.52
N SER A 139 -8.80 1.74 -5.44
CA SER A 139 -7.80 2.43 -4.60
C SER A 139 -7.58 3.88 -5.06
N MET A 140 -7.62 4.13 -6.37
CA MET A 140 -7.43 5.46 -6.95
C MET A 140 -8.70 6.34 -6.89
N ALA A 141 -9.87 5.77 -6.65
CA ALA A 141 -11.12 6.54 -6.53
C ALA A 141 -11.20 7.33 -5.21
N PHE A 142 -10.36 7.04 -4.24
CA PHE A 142 -10.32 7.72 -2.94
C PHE A 142 -9.05 8.56 -2.82
N ASP A 143 -9.13 9.62 -2.00
CA ASP A 143 -8.01 10.51 -1.72
C ASP A 143 -7.46 10.24 -0.33
N PHE A 144 -6.13 10.07 -0.27
CA PHE A 144 -5.41 9.82 0.98
C PHE A 144 -4.24 10.79 1.13
N ASP A 145 -3.83 11.04 2.37
CA ASP A 145 -2.61 11.79 2.64
C ASP A 145 -1.35 10.96 2.43
N TYR A 146 -1.48 9.63 2.57
CA TYR A 146 -0.42 8.65 2.32
C TYR A 146 -0.95 7.48 1.49
N TYR A 147 -0.24 7.16 0.42
CA TYR A 147 -0.48 5.95 -0.38
C TYR A 147 0.50 4.85 0.01
N VAL A 148 -0.04 3.64 0.20
CA VAL A 148 0.73 2.45 0.60
C VAL A 148 0.80 1.48 -0.56
N ILE A 149 2.01 1.04 -0.91
CA ILE A 149 2.27 0.11 -2.01
C ILE A 149 3.00 -1.09 -1.43
N ASP A 150 2.44 -2.28 -1.62
CA ASP A 150 3.07 -3.56 -1.23
C ASP A 150 3.35 -4.37 -2.50
N GLU A 151 4.59 -4.35 -2.92
CA GLU A 151 5.22 -5.03 -4.06
C GLU A 151 4.88 -4.53 -5.46
N THR A 152 3.63 -4.25 -5.82
CA THR A 152 3.34 -3.92 -7.22
C THR A 152 2.41 -2.73 -7.45
N LEU A 153 2.85 -1.80 -8.30
CA LEU A 153 1.97 -0.88 -9.03
C LEU A 153 1.55 -1.48 -10.39
N ALA A 154 2.12 -2.63 -10.75
CA ALA A 154 1.99 -3.20 -12.08
C ALA A 154 0.89 -4.26 -12.12
N VAL A 155 -0.31 -3.89 -12.57
CA VAL A 155 -1.43 -4.81 -12.79
C VAL A 155 -1.81 -4.88 -14.27
N GLY A 156 -2.17 -6.06 -14.74
CA GLY A 156 -2.62 -6.26 -16.13
C GLY A 156 -1.48 -6.34 -17.15
N ASP A 157 -1.82 -6.06 -18.39
CA ASP A 157 -0.90 -6.01 -19.53
C ASP A 157 -0.05 -4.71 -19.53
N SER A 158 0.85 -4.58 -20.52
CA SER A 158 1.76 -3.41 -20.58
C SER A 158 1.03 -2.09 -20.74
N TYR A 159 -0.07 -2.05 -21.48
CA TYR A 159 -0.90 -0.85 -21.65
C TYR A 159 -1.54 -0.44 -20.33
N PHE A 160 -2.19 -1.39 -19.64
CA PHE A 160 -2.86 -1.11 -18.38
C PHE A 160 -1.86 -0.75 -17.26
N ARG A 161 -0.67 -1.36 -17.25
CA ARG A 161 0.41 -0.98 -16.32
C ARG A 161 0.82 0.47 -16.48
N GLN A 162 1.00 0.93 -17.72
CA GLN A 162 1.33 2.35 -17.99
C GLN A 162 0.20 3.27 -17.51
N LYS A 163 -1.06 2.92 -17.79
CA LYS A 163 -2.23 3.65 -17.31
C LYS A 163 -2.30 3.76 -15.78
N CYS A 164 -1.99 2.67 -15.07
CA CYS A 164 -1.91 2.66 -13.61
C CYS A 164 -0.80 3.58 -13.10
N PHE A 165 0.37 3.50 -13.73
CA PHE A 165 1.53 4.28 -13.37
C PHE A 165 1.30 5.79 -13.52
N ASP A 166 0.75 6.20 -14.67
CA ASP A 166 0.46 7.61 -14.96
C ASP A 166 -0.59 8.16 -13.98
N LEU A 167 -1.68 7.42 -13.77
CA LEU A 167 -2.70 7.81 -12.80
C LEU A 167 -2.14 7.91 -11.37
N PHE A 168 -1.32 6.95 -10.95
CA PHE A 168 -0.73 6.98 -9.61
C PHE A 168 0.24 8.16 -9.46
N LYS A 169 1.07 8.44 -10.47
CA LYS A 169 1.99 9.56 -10.49
C LYS A 169 1.28 10.90 -10.27
N ASP A 170 0.18 11.10 -10.99
CA ASP A 170 -0.62 12.33 -10.89
C ASP A 170 -1.31 12.43 -9.52
N LYS A 171 -1.93 11.33 -9.08
CA LYS A 171 -2.67 11.27 -7.81
C LYS A 171 -1.77 11.44 -6.59
N ALA A 172 -0.56 10.92 -6.63
CA ALA A 172 0.41 10.96 -5.54
C ALA A 172 1.38 12.15 -5.62
N ALA A 173 1.18 13.12 -6.52
CA ALA A 173 2.11 14.23 -6.76
C ALA A 173 2.47 14.98 -5.46
N ASP A 174 1.47 15.32 -4.64
CA ASP A 174 1.62 16.06 -3.39
C ASP A 174 1.44 15.20 -2.13
N LYS A 175 1.43 13.86 -2.28
CA LYS A 175 1.08 12.93 -1.20
C LYS A 175 2.30 12.22 -0.66
N GLY A 176 2.19 11.74 0.58
CA GLY A 176 3.14 10.81 1.14
C GLY A 176 3.02 9.44 0.48
N ILE A 177 4.13 8.73 0.40
CA ILE A 177 4.18 7.37 -0.16
C ILE A 177 4.94 6.48 0.81
N ILE A 178 4.43 5.27 1.04
CA ILE A 178 5.15 4.20 1.72
C ILE A 178 5.15 3.01 0.78
N MET A 179 6.32 2.61 0.30
CA MET A 179 6.47 1.62 -0.75
C MET A 179 7.39 0.48 -0.33
N VAL A 180 6.91 -0.75 -0.50
CA VAL A 180 7.74 -1.96 -0.60
C VAL A 180 7.78 -2.35 -2.05
N SER A 181 8.96 -2.45 -2.65
CA SER A 181 9.13 -2.92 -4.03
C SER A 181 10.50 -3.54 -4.23
N HIS A 182 10.59 -4.49 -5.14
CA HIS A 182 11.85 -5.04 -5.64
C HIS A 182 12.32 -4.33 -6.93
N ASP A 183 11.49 -3.47 -7.51
CA ASP A 183 11.82 -2.64 -8.66
C ASP A 183 12.44 -1.32 -8.18
N MET A 184 13.78 -1.26 -8.22
CA MET A 184 14.54 -0.09 -7.75
C MET A 184 14.36 1.14 -8.63
N GLU A 185 13.98 1.00 -9.89
CA GLU A 185 13.67 2.15 -10.76
C GLU A 185 12.39 2.82 -10.29
N THR A 186 11.34 2.05 -10.04
CA THR A 186 10.08 2.55 -9.44
C THR A 186 10.33 3.17 -8.06
N VAL A 187 11.16 2.52 -7.23
CA VAL A 187 11.52 3.06 -5.91
C VAL A 187 12.21 4.42 -6.02
N LYS A 188 13.20 4.59 -6.90
CA LYS A 188 13.89 5.88 -7.14
C LYS A 188 12.95 6.97 -7.64
N GLN A 189 11.96 6.60 -8.42
CA GLN A 189 11.03 7.55 -9.00
C GLN A 189 10.03 8.10 -7.97
N PHE A 190 9.60 7.28 -7.04
CA PHE A 190 8.54 7.64 -6.10
C PHE A 190 9.02 7.93 -4.68
N CYS A 191 10.20 7.46 -4.28
CA CYS A 191 10.71 7.61 -2.93
C CYS A 191 12.01 8.42 -2.89
N ASN A 192 12.20 9.20 -1.81
CA ASN A 192 13.41 9.97 -1.57
C ASN A 192 14.14 9.54 -0.30
N GLN A 193 13.51 8.72 0.53
CA GLN A 193 14.05 8.18 1.77
C GLN A 193 13.81 6.67 1.81
N ALA A 194 14.61 5.95 2.57
CA ALA A 194 14.42 4.53 2.75
C ALA A 194 14.65 4.06 4.19
N ILE A 195 13.97 2.98 4.53
CA ILE A 195 14.28 2.11 5.65
C ILE A 195 14.82 0.81 5.08
N TYR A 196 16.00 0.40 5.53
CA TYR A 196 16.51 -0.93 5.29
C TYR A 196 16.34 -1.80 6.54
N LEU A 197 15.54 -2.85 6.41
CA LEU A 197 15.29 -3.83 7.46
C LEU A 197 16.26 -5.00 7.32
N ASN A 198 17.03 -5.30 8.39
CA ASN A 198 17.91 -6.46 8.43
C ASN A 198 17.99 -7.03 9.85
N LYS A 199 17.69 -8.32 10.03
CA LYS A 199 17.84 -9.08 11.29
C LYS A 199 17.40 -8.29 12.53
N GLN A 200 16.14 -7.83 12.55
CA GLN A 200 15.54 -7.06 13.66
C GLN A 200 16.03 -5.61 13.81
N GLN A 201 16.99 -5.18 13.00
CA GLN A 201 17.49 -3.81 12.99
C GLN A 201 16.88 -3.01 11.84
N LEU A 202 16.73 -1.71 12.08
CA LEU A 202 16.28 -0.74 11.09
C LEU A 202 17.39 0.28 10.88
N PHE A 203 17.73 0.51 9.62
CA PHE A 203 18.62 1.58 9.20
C PHE A 203 17.83 2.58 8.38
N PHE A 204 17.80 3.83 8.81
CA PHE A 204 17.09 4.89 8.11
C PHE A 204 18.06 5.66 7.21
N TYR A 205 17.69 5.83 5.95
CA TYR A 205 18.46 6.55 4.94
C TYR A 205 17.67 7.77 4.46
N HIS A 206 18.26 8.95 4.60
CA HIS A 206 17.70 10.21 4.11
C HIS A 206 17.85 10.40 2.60
N GLN A 207 18.75 9.64 1.97
CA GLN A 207 18.96 9.60 0.54
C GLN A 207 18.67 8.19 0.04
N ILE A 208 17.80 8.09 -0.97
CA ILE A 208 17.36 6.80 -1.49
C ILE A 208 18.49 6.00 -2.14
N ASP A 209 19.43 6.69 -2.80
CA ASP A 209 20.53 6.05 -3.52
C ASP A 209 21.46 5.28 -2.57
N ASP A 210 21.75 5.82 -1.37
CA ASP A 210 22.59 5.15 -0.37
C ASP A 210 21.97 3.81 0.07
N ALA A 211 20.64 3.79 0.21
CA ALA A 211 19.90 2.57 0.60
C ALA A 211 19.88 1.52 -0.52
N ILE A 212 19.72 1.97 -1.77
CA ILE A 212 19.68 1.08 -2.93
C ILE A 212 21.05 0.46 -3.19
N ASP A 213 22.15 1.23 -3.05
CA ASP A 213 23.49 0.71 -3.16
C ASP A 213 23.77 -0.40 -2.14
N LEU A 214 23.32 -0.20 -0.89
CA LEU A 214 23.44 -1.24 0.13
C LEU A 214 22.62 -2.48 -0.23
N TYR A 215 21.35 -2.26 -0.63
CA TYR A 215 20.44 -3.34 -0.99
C TYR A 215 20.99 -4.18 -2.14
N SER A 216 21.55 -3.53 -3.19
CA SER A 216 22.14 -4.20 -4.34
C SER A 216 23.39 -5.04 -4.02
N ARG A 217 24.16 -4.65 -2.97
CA ARG A 217 25.32 -5.41 -2.50
C ARG A 217 24.95 -6.59 -1.58
N ALA A 218 23.75 -6.53 -0.97
CA ALA A 218 23.28 -7.52 -0.02
C ALA A 218 22.35 -8.58 -0.65
N SER A 219 21.88 -8.35 -1.89
CA SER A 219 21.05 -9.26 -2.71
C SER A 219 21.91 -10.15 -3.57
#